data_bfeecfb1292eec4edf19d92cf9be25a9
#
_entry.id   bfeecfb1292eec4edf19d92cf9be25a9
#
_cell.length_a   1.000
_cell.length_b   1.000
_cell.length_c   1.000
_cell.angle_alpha   90.00
_cell.angle_beta   90.00
_cell.angle_gamma   90.00
#
_symmetry.space_group_name_H-M   'P 1'
#
loop_
_entity.id
_entity.type
_entity.pdbx_description
1 polymer ?
#
loop_
_entity_poly.entity_id
_entity_poly.type
_entity_poly.pdbx_seq_one_letter_code
_entity_poly.pdbx_strand_id
1 'polypeptide(L)'
;MRYSQILFVSTLFMIPISSLPAEENPGSATAVPLLSNQECWERLPPVSSIRPAELPNWAKAVARELPRTAAALLQLDYAQRTQSPLDPILRGKLRYVVAVQNRCQYSQAYALADLERSGLDQAAREVFQANPIPDNADVHDELEFVRLLTVAAPTVTEDHFRRLQTKHGDSGVVAMVLLAAYGNFQDRLLLGLNLPIESNGPLPPLKIKFAETAFQSTPVLPPLKEVPQPIEGGQNLIPADREWTELSFDELQRRLEEQRNKSPLIPIPRWEQVREKLPEQMRSRPTRIVWNLVGWYYAPDLSVPWSLTTRTMWAEATPDRVLEESLFWVQTRAIRCNYCMGHCEMLLEVAGLDDSQIRDRTSRLAGNDWSGFPPAEQRAYAYARKLTRTPWELTTDEYKTLAVDFGDKQAMATFFWLCRGLYMTRVSDGLKLPLEKENVFGDYRNAIRKPKE
;
A
#
# COMPACT_ATOMS: atom_id res chain seq x y z
N MET A 1 -17.30 14.70 -47.33
CA MET A 1 -16.24 13.91 -46.67
C MET A 1 -16.88 13.13 -45.52
N ARG A 2 -17.03 11.80 -45.67
CA ARG A 2 -17.66 10.93 -44.67
C ARG A 2 -16.57 10.43 -43.74
N TYR A 3 -16.67 10.74 -42.45
CA TYR A 3 -15.83 10.13 -41.40
C TYR A 3 -16.41 8.78 -41.02
N SER A 4 -15.68 7.70 -41.32
CA SER A 4 -15.96 6.36 -40.81
C SER A 4 -15.47 6.27 -39.37
N GLN A 5 -16.40 6.10 -38.42
CA GLN A 5 -16.08 5.68 -37.06
C GLN A 5 -15.73 4.19 -37.07
N ILE A 6 -14.49 3.87 -36.75
CA ILE A 6 -14.06 2.49 -36.51
C ILE A 6 -14.35 2.19 -35.03
N LEU A 7 -15.41 1.40 -34.80
CA LEU A 7 -15.71 0.81 -33.48
C LEU A 7 -14.69 -0.32 -33.26
N PHE A 8 -13.75 -0.11 -32.32
CA PHE A 8 -12.97 -1.23 -31.76
C PHE A 8 -13.82 -1.92 -30.70
N VAL A 9 -14.41 -3.04 -31.07
CA VAL A 9 -15.02 -3.97 -30.13
C VAL A 9 -13.89 -4.84 -29.56
N SER A 10 -13.42 -4.49 -28.36
CA SER A 10 -12.52 -5.36 -27.59
C SER A 10 -13.31 -6.53 -27.02
N THR A 11 -13.25 -7.66 -27.68
CA THR A 11 -13.77 -8.92 -27.16
C THR A 11 -12.88 -9.36 -25.98
N LEU A 12 -13.31 -9.10 -24.76
CA LEU A 12 -12.70 -9.68 -23.57
C LEU A 12 -12.99 -11.19 -23.59
N PHE A 13 -11.98 -12.00 -23.88
CA PHE A 13 -12.02 -13.43 -23.63
C PHE A 13 -12.12 -13.65 -22.11
N MET A 14 -13.30 -14.01 -21.63
CA MET A 14 -13.45 -14.67 -20.32
C MET A 14 -12.77 -16.04 -20.41
N ILE A 15 -11.58 -16.15 -19.86
CA ILE A 15 -10.95 -17.44 -19.59
C ILE A 15 -11.70 -18.02 -18.39
N PRO A 16 -12.36 -19.18 -18.50
CA PRO A 16 -12.96 -19.80 -17.33
C PRO A 16 -11.84 -20.13 -16.34
N ILE A 17 -11.98 -19.66 -15.12
CA ILE A 17 -11.10 -20.03 -14.01
C ILE A 17 -11.44 -21.47 -13.66
N SER A 18 -10.85 -22.42 -14.40
CA SER A 18 -10.79 -23.81 -13.94
C SER A 18 -9.95 -23.80 -12.67
N SER A 19 -10.52 -24.30 -11.60
CA SER A 19 -9.84 -24.59 -10.33
C SER A 19 -8.74 -25.62 -10.62
N LEU A 20 -7.56 -25.15 -10.99
CA LEU A 20 -6.36 -25.96 -10.92
C LEU A 20 -6.09 -26.17 -9.43
N PRO A 21 -5.98 -27.40 -8.95
CA PRO A 21 -5.44 -27.64 -7.62
C PRO A 21 -4.06 -26.99 -7.60
N ALA A 22 -3.83 -26.09 -6.62
CA ALA A 22 -2.52 -25.54 -6.38
C ALA A 22 -1.59 -26.74 -6.11
N GLU A 23 -0.64 -27.00 -7.00
CA GLU A 23 0.53 -27.78 -6.63
C GLU A 23 1.16 -27.02 -5.46
N GLU A 24 0.94 -27.53 -4.25
CA GLU A 24 1.75 -27.18 -3.10
C GLU A 24 3.20 -27.50 -3.51
N ASN A 25 3.98 -26.47 -3.68
CA ASN A 25 5.42 -26.60 -3.83
C ASN A 25 5.97 -26.83 -2.41
N PRO A 26 6.11 -28.10 -1.94
CA PRO A 26 6.55 -28.38 -0.58
C PRO A 26 8.05 -28.12 -0.52
N GLY A 27 8.44 -26.89 -0.15
CA GLY A 27 9.85 -26.58 0.07
C GLY A 27 10.33 -25.20 -0.30
N SER A 28 9.46 -24.27 -0.71
CA SER A 28 9.88 -22.88 -0.92
C SER A 28 10.08 -22.21 0.44
N ALA A 29 11.36 -22.05 0.85
CA ALA A 29 11.72 -21.35 2.08
C ALA A 29 11.17 -19.91 2.06
N THR A 30 10.76 -19.41 3.24
CA THR A 30 10.38 -17.99 3.41
C THR A 30 11.58 -17.09 3.06
N ALA A 31 11.29 -15.88 2.56
CA ALA A 31 12.34 -14.91 2.21
C ALA A 31 13.15 -14.48 3.44
N VAL A 32 12.53 -14.52 4.63
CA VAL A 32 13.17 -14.27 5.93
C VAL A 32 12.83 -15.41 6.89
N PRO A 33 13.76 -15.81 7.78
CA PRO A 33 13.45 -16.78 8.83
C PRO A 33 12.37 -16.22 9.76
N LEU A 34 11.38 -17.05 10.10
CA LEU A 34 10.35 -16.69 11.07
C LEU A 34 10.89 -16.81 12.50
N LEU A 35 10.60 -15.82 13.33
CA LEU A 35 10.81 -15.95 14.77
C LEU A 35 9.83 -16.99 15.33
N SER A 36 10.23 -17.70 16.41
CA SER A 36 9.28 -18.41 17.24
C SER A 36 8.31 -17.41 17.90
N ASN A 37 7.20 -17.90 18.41
CA ASN A 37 6.24 -17.07 19.13
C ASN A 37 6.89 -16.36 20.34
N GLN A 38 7.71 -17.08 21.09
CA GLN A 38 8.41 -16.55 22.25
C GLN A 38 9.38 -15.44 21.87
N GLU A 39 10.27 -15.68 20.89
CA GLU A 39 11.23 -14.69 20.41
C GLU A 39 10.53 -13.44 19.87
N CYS A 40 9.41 -13.61 19.15
CA CYS A 40 8.63 -12.49 18.65
C CYS A 40 8.08 -11.63 19.80
N TRP A 41 7.50 -12.24 20.85
CA TRP A 41 7.01 -11.52 22.03
C TRP A 41 8.12 -10.82 22.82
N GLU A 42 9.32 -11.37 22.86
CA GLU A 42 10.48 -10.76 23.53
C GLU A 42 10.96 -9.51 22.80
N ARG A 43 10.78 -9.44 21.48
CA ARG A 43 11.17 -8.28 20.64
C ARG A 43 10.11 -7.20 20.59
N LEU A 44 8.84 -7.56 20.63
CA LEU A 44 7.73 -6.60 20.56
C LEU A 44 7.75 -5.66 21.78
N PRO A 45 7.26 -4.41 21.62
CA PRO A 45 7.10 -3.49 22.75
C PRO A 45 6.25 -4.10 23.88
N PRO A 46 6.40 -3.59 25.12
CA PRO A 46 5.58 -4.04 26.25
C PRO A 46 4.08 -3.90 25.96
N VAL A 47 3.32 -4.88 26.38
CA VAL A 47 1.86 -4.93 26.25
C VAL A 47 1.18 -4.59 27.56
N SER A 48 0.02 -3.91 27.49
CA SER A 48 -0.89 -3.67 28.60
C SER A 48 -2.11 -4.60 28.59
N SER A 49 -2.11 -5.60 27.71
CA SER A 49 -3.16 -6.61 27.58
C SER A 49 -2.59 -8.01 27.70
N ILE A 50 -3.48 -9.02 27.78
CA ILE A 50 -3.07 -10.43 27.77
C ILE A 50 -2.45 -10.74 26.40
N ARG A 51 -1.29 -11.40 26.41
CA ARG A 51 -0.62 -11.88 25.21
C ARG A 51 -1.40 -13.05 24.62
N PRO A 52 -1.77 -13.02 23.32
CA PRO A 52 -2.35 -14.20 22.67
C PRO A 52 -1.32 -15.34 22.60
N ALA A 53 -1.83 -16.57 22.54
CA ALA A 53 -0.96 -17.75 22.48
C ALA A 53 -0.10 -17.78 21.21
N GLU A 54 -0.62 -17.29 20.09
CA GLU A 54 0.06 -17.30 18.80
C GLU A 54 -0.03 -15.94 18.10
N LEU A 55 1.03 -15.60 17.36
CA LEU A 55 1.12 -14.43 16.49
C LEU A 55 1.13 -14.86 15.02
N PRO A 56 0.57 -14.05 14.11
CA PRO A 56 0.59 -14.37 12.70
C PRO A 56 2.02 -14.37 12.14
N ASN A 57 2.27 -15.21 11.15
CA ASN A 57 3.60 -15.38 10.56
C ASN A 57 4.16 -14.08 9.95
N TRP A 58 3.29 -13.21 9.43
CA TRP A 58 3.75 -11.89 8.97
C TRP A 58 4.27 -11.01 10.14
N ALA A 59 3.68 -11.10 11.33
CA ALA A 59 4.20 -10.37 12.48
C ALA A 59 5.54 -10.94 12.95
N LYS A 60 5.69 -12.28 12.96
CA LYS A 60 6.97 -12.95 13.25
C LYS A 60 8.08 -12.56 12.24
N ALA A 61 7.74 -12.41 10.97
CA ALA A 61 8.66 -11.98 9.92
C ALA A 61 9.11 -10.52 10.09
N VAL A 62 8.13 -9.60 10.24
CA VAL A 62 8.42 -8.15 10.36
C VAL A 62 9.11 -7.81 11.68
N ALA A 63 8.70 -8.44 12.80
CA ALA A 63 9.28 -8.19 14.11
C ALA A 63 10.76 -8.57 14.22
N ARG A 64 11.27 -9.36 13.29
CA ARG A 64 12.69 -9.71 13.23
C ARG A 64 13.57 -8.46 13.10
N GLU A 65 13.19 -7.53 12.26
CA GLU A 65 13.96 -6.33 11.96
C GLU A 65 13.27 -5.04 12.42
N LEU A 66 11.94 -5.03 12.46
CA LEU A 66 11.11 -3.88 12.75
C LEU A 66 10.03 -4.19 13.82
N PRO A 67 10.42 -4.51 15.08
CA PRO A 67 9.48 -4.97 16.11
C PRO A 67 8.42 -3.90 16.50
N ARG A 68 8.77 -2.62 16.53
CA ARG A 68 7.79 -1.57 16.81
C ARG A 68 6.78 -1.40 15.66
N THR A 69 7.25 -1.52 14.43
CA THR A 69 6.41 -1.52 13.22
C THR A 69 5.48 -2.72 13.21
N ALA A 70 5.97 -3.91 13.55
CA ALA A 70 5.15 -5.12 13.67
C ALA A 70 4.05 -4.96 14.73
N ALA A 71 4.35 -4.34 15.87
CA ALA A 71 3.36 -4.04 16.90
C ALA A 71 2.26 -3.07 16.40
N ALA A 72 2.65 -2.00 15.71
CA ALA A 72 1.70 -1.06 15.12
C ALA A 72 0.84 -1.74 14.04
N LEU A 73 1.44 -2.62 13.24
CA LEU A 73 0.74 -3.39 12.21
C LEU A 73 -0.26 -4.39 12.81
N LEU A 74 0.03 -5.01 13.95
CA LEU A 74 -0.92 -5.87 14.70
C LEU A 74 -2.16 -5.08 15.13
N GLN A 75 -2.00 -3.85 15.61
CA GLN A 75 -3.13 -2.98 15.94
C GLN A 75 -3.91 -2.55 14.71
N LEU A 76 -3.22 -2.27 13.61
CA LEU A 76 -3.85 -1.94 12.34
C LEU A 76 -4.66 -3.11 11.79
N ASP A 77 -4.11 -4.33 11.79
CA ASP A 77 -4.81 -5.55 11.35
C ASP A 77 -6.09 -5.76 12.16
N TYR A 78 -6.01 -5.64 13.49
CA TYR A 78 -7.19 -5.70 14.34
C TYR A 78 -8.23 -4.66 13.95
N ALA A 79 -7.83 -3.40 13.75
CA ALA A 79 -8.75 -2.33 13.38
C ALA A 79 -9.43 -2.60 12.02
N GLN A 80 -8.67 -2.99 11.01
CA GLN A 80 -9.20 -3.32 9.68
C GLN A 80 -10.19 -4.50 9.71
N ARG A 81 -9.94 -5.50 10.55
CA ARG A 81 -10.76 -6.70 10.65
C ARG A 81 -11.97 -6.54 11.60
N THR A 82 -12.00 -5.52 12.47
CA THR A 82 -13.05 -5.42 13.51
C THR A 82 -13.69 -4.04 13.67
N GLN A 83 -13.00 -2.95 13.32
CA GLN A 83 -13.45 -1.57 13.62
C GLN A 83 -13.97 -0.80 12.39
N SER A 84 -14.01 -1.44 11.23
CA SER A 84 -14.61 -0.86 10.04
C SER A 84 -16.12 -0.64 10.24
N PRO A 85 -16.69 0.49 9.77
CA PRO A 85 -18.14 0.73 9.81
C PRO A 85 -18.94 -0.16 8.83
N LEU A 86 -18.26 -0.93 7.97
CA LEU A 86 -18.87 -1.85 7.03
C LEU A 86 -19.44 -3.08 7.76
N ASP A 87 -20.55 -3.59 7.24
CA ASP A 87 -21.09 -4.89 7.68
C ASP A 87 -19.98 -5.97 7.67
N PRO A 88 -19.87 -6.83 8.70
CA PRO A 88 -18.80 -7.82 8.80
C PRO A 88 -18.74 -8.82 7.63
N ILE A 89 -19.90 -9.24 7.10
CA ILE A 89 -19.97 -10.16 5.95
C ILE A 89 -19.53 -9.43 4.69
N LEU A 90 -20.02 -8.21 4.45
CA LEU A 90 -19.56 -7.39 3.33
C LEU A 90 -18.05 -7.18 3.40
N ARG A 91 -17.52 -6.80 4.54
CA ARG A 91 -16.07 -6.61 4.76
C ARG A 91 -15.26 -7.86 4.41
N GLY A 92 -15.69 -9.03 4.88
CA GLY A 92 -15.04 -10.30 4.57
C GLY A 92 -15.08 -10.62 3.06
N LYS A 93 -16.22 -10.39 2.39
CA LYS A 93 -16.36 -10.58 0.94
C LYS A 93 -15.43 -9.64 0.15
N LEU A 94 -15.39 -8.36 0.49
CA LEU A 94 -14.50 -7.38 -0.13
C LEU A 94 -13.03 -7.80 0.02
N ARG A 95 -12.63 -8.21 1.23
CA ARG A 95 -11.25 -8.67 1.50
C ARG A 95 -10.90 -9.92 0.70
N TYR A 96 -11.84 -10.86 0.56
CA TYR A 96 -11.65 -12.06 -0.25
C TYR A 96 -11.45 -11.71 -1.73
N VAL A 97 -12.28 -10.83 -2.30
CA VAL A 97 -12.13 -10.38 -3.70
C VAL A 97 -10.75 -9.77 -3.93
N VAL A 98 -10.27 -8.90 -3.04
CA VAL A 98 -8.91 -8.34 -3.13
C VAL A 98 -7.85 -9.46 -3.14
N ALA A 99 -7.98 -10.44 -2.24
CA ALA A 99 -7.03 -11.55 -2.13
C ALA A 99 -7.03 -12.47 -3.36
N VAL A 100 -8.19 -12.71 -3.97
CA VAL A 100 -8.31 -13.47 -5.23
C VAL A 100 -7.61 -12.73 -6.37
N GLN A 101 -7.86 -11.43 -6.52
CA GLN A 101 -7.21 -10.62 -7.56
C GLN A 101 -5.69 -10.56 -7.41
N ASN A 102 -5.19 -10.54 -6.18
CA ASN A 102 -3.77 -10.58 -5.88
C ASN A 102 -3.17 -12.01 -5.87
N ARG A 103 -3.98 -13.05 -6.07
CA ARG A 103 -3.59 -14.47 -5.99
C ARG A 103 -2.94 -14.85 -4.65
N CYS A 104 -3.35 -14.19 -3.56
CA CYS A 104 -2.80 -14.39 -2.23
C CYS A 104 -3.63 -15.42 -1.45
N GLN A 105 -3.22 -16.69 -1.46
CA GLN A 105 -3.91 -17.79 -0.78
C GLN A 105 -4.00 -17.59 0.74
N TYR A 106 -2.96 -17.06 1.36
CA TYR A 106 -2.95 -16.72 2.79
C TYR A 106 -4.14 -15.81 3.14
N SER A 107 -4.29 -14.72 2.42
CA SER A 107 -5.37 -13.76 2.66
C SER A 107 -6.75 -14.28 2.29
N GLN A 108 -6.86 -15.15 1.28
CA GLN A 108 -8.12 -15.82 0.95
C GLN A 108 -8.58 -16.68 2.13
N ALA A 109 -7.70 -17.49 2.71
CA ALA A 109 -8.00 -18.32 3.87
C ALA A 109 -8.44 -17.48 5.08
N TYR A 110 -7.73 -16.37 5.37
CA TYR A 110 -8.08 -15.45 6.44
C TYR A 110 -9.45 -14.79 6.23
N ALA A 111 -9.74 -14.34 5.01
CA ALA A 111 -11.03 -13.72 4.67
C ALA A 111 -12.19 -14.72 4.82
N LEU A 112 -12.01 -15.98 4.40
CA LEU A 112 -13.01 -17.03 4.58
C LEU A 112 -13.24 -17.37 6.05
N ALA A 113 -12.18 -17.45 6.85
CA ALA A 113 -12.30 -17.67 8.29
C ALA A 113 -13.00 -16.49 9.00
N ASP A 114 -12.78 -15.26 8.54
CA ASP A 114 -13.49 -14.09 9.09
C ASP A 114 -14.96 -14.05 8.65
N LEU A 115 -15.29 -14.50 7.43
CA LEU A 115 -16.66 -14.69 6.97
C LEU A 115 -17.41 -15.73 7.84
N GLU A 116 -16.76 -16.86 8.16
CA GLU A 116 -17.31 -17.87 9.05
C GLU A 116 -17.58 -17.32 10.46
N ARG A 117 -16.61 -16.61 11.03
CA ARG A 117 -16.74 -15.95 12.34
C ARG A 117 -17.85 -14.89 12.35
N SER A 118 -18.14 -14.31 11.18
CA SER A 118 -19.21 -13.33 10.98
C SER A 118 -20.59 -13.98 10.75
N GLY A 119 -20.67 -15.31 10.77
CA GLY A 119 -21.93 -16.05 10.65
C GLY A 119 -22.32 -16.46 9.22
N LEU A 120 -21.45 -16.30 8.22
CA LEU A 120 -21.70 -16.84 6.89
C LEU A 120 -21.51 -18.36 6.91
N ASP A 121 -22.58 -19.13 6.68
CA ASP A 121 -22.53 -20.59 6.70
C ASP A 121 -21.65 -21.17 5.58
N GLN A 122 -21.35 -22.47 5.72
CA GLN A 122 -20.46 -23.15 4.80
C GLN A 122 -20.98 -23.15 3.36
N ALA A 123 -22.27 -23.43 3.14
CA ALA A 123 -22.86 -23.50 1.82
C ALA A 123 -22.79 -22.15 1.10
N ALA A 124 -23.11 -21.04 1.82
CA ALA A 124 -23.00 -19.70 1.30
C ALA A 124 -21.55 -19.29 0.99
N ARG A 125 -20.57 -19.75 1.79
CA ARG A 125 -19.14 -19.54 1.51
C ARG A 125 -18.68 -20.27 0.25
N GLU A 126 -19.09 -21.54 0.06
CA GLU A 126 -18.76 -22.33 -1.12
C GLU A 126 -19.34 -21.69 -2.39
N VAL A 127 -20.60 -21.23 -2.36
CA VAL A 127 -21.21 -20.49 -3.48
C VAL A 127 -20.44 -19.21 -3.78
N PHE A 128 -20.08 -18.46 -2.76
CA PHE A 128 -19.30 -17.21 -2.91
C PHE A 128 -17.89 -17.48 -3.46
N GLN A 129 -17.22 -18.53 -3.01
CA GLN A 129 -15.90 -18.93 -3.55
C GLN A 129 -15.95 -19.32 -5.02
N ALA A 130 -17.01 -20.02 -5.43
CA ALA A 130 -17.18 -20.42 -6.83
C ALA A 130 -17.43 -19.22 -7.76
N ASN A 131 -18.11 -18.18 -7.29
CA ASN A 131 -18.35 -16.94 -8.02
C ASN A 131 -18.29 -15.73 -7.06
N PRO A 132 -17.10 -15.15 -6.83
CA PRO A 132 -16.94 -14.05 -5.87
C PRO A 132 -17.63 -12.74 -6.26
N ILE A 133 -17.99 -12.55 -7.54
CA ILE A 133 -18.64 -11.33 -8.05
C ILE A 133 -19.82 -11.73 -8.94
N PRO A 134 -20.91 -12.22 -8.36
CA PRO A 134 -22.08 -12.60 -9.13
C PRO A 134 -22.85 -11.36 -9.63
N ASP A 135 -23.26 -11.35 -10.90
CA ASP A 135 -23.89 -10.20 -11.58
C ASP A 135 -25.19 -9.71 -10.90
N ASN A 136 -25.90 -10.60 -10.22
CA ASN A 136 -27.20 -10.33 -9.58
C ASN A 136 -27.12 -10.23 -8.06
N ALA A 137 -25.94 -10.04 -7.48
CA ALA A 137 -25.80 -9.88 -6.04
C ALA A 137 -26.15 -8.44 -5.61
N ASP A 138 -26.83 -8.30 -4.47
CA ASP A 138 -27.12 -7.00 -3.85
C ASP A 138 -25.87 -6.15 -3.57
N VAL A 139 -24.70 -6.80 -3.51
CA VAL A 139 -23.39 -6.19 -3.23
C VAL A 139 -22.45 -6.22 -4.45
N HIS A 140 -23.00 -6.39 -5.66
CA HIS A 140 -22.21 -6.47 -6.89
C HIS A 140 -21.34 -5.23 -7.11
N ASP A 141 -21.92 -4.04 -6.97
CA ASP A 141 -21.20 -2.77 -7.16
C ASP A 141 -20.01 -2.62 -6.21
N GLU A 142 -20.13 -3.06 -4.96
CA GLU A 142 -19.07 -3.03 -3.96
C GLU A 142 -17.94 -4.00 -4.31
N LEU A 143 -18.28 -5.22 -4.71
CA LEU A 143 -17.31 -6.27 -5.07
C LEU A 143 -16.57 -5.90 -6.35
N GLU A 144 -17.28 -5.40 -7.36
CA GLU A 144 -16.70 -4.93 -8.62
C GLU A 144 -15.81 -3.70 -8.40
N PHE A 145 -16.24 -2.76 -7.57
CA PHE A 145 -15.44 -1.59 -7.21
C PHE A 145 -14.08 -1.98 -6.61
N VAL A 146 -14.06 -2.86 -5.61
CA VAL A 146 -12.79 -3.28 -5.00
C VAL A 146 -11.95 -4.15 -5.93
N ARG A 147 -12.57 -4.91 -6.83
CA ARG A 147 -11.88 -5.64 -7.90
C ARG A 147 -11.15 -4.67 -8.82
N LEU A 148 -11.85 -3.68 -9.37
CA LEU A 148 -11.28 -2.66 -10.23
C LEU A 148 -10.19 -1.87 -9.50
N LEU A 149 -10.44 -1.47 -8.26
CA LEU A 149 -9.46 -0.74 -7.45
C LEU A 149 -8.19 -1.56 -7.22
N THR A 150 -8.29 -2.89 -7.18
CA THR A 150 -7.14 -3.78 -7.00
C THR A 150 -6.33 -3.94 -8.29
N VAL A 151 -6.98 -4.22 -9.43
CA VAL A 151 -6.28 -4.61 -10.67
C VAL A 151 -6.09 -3.46 -11.65
N ALA A 152 -6.96 -2.46 -11.63
CA ALA A 152 -7.02 -1.37 -12.59
C ALA A 152 -7.55 -0.07 -11.97
N ALA A 153 -6.99 0.36 -10.84
CA ALA A 153 -7.47 1.51 -10.08
C ALA A 153 -7.77 2.79 -10.90
N PRO A 154 -7.00 3.13 -11.96
CA PRO A 154 -7.34 4.26 -12.84
C PRO A 154 -8.67 4.12 -13.58
N THR A 155 -9.19 2.90 -13.78
CA THR A 155 -10.47 2.64 -14.49
C THR A 155 -11.71 2.80 -13.61
N VAL A 156 -11.54 2.93 -12.30
CA VAL A 156 -12.65 3.30 -11.40
C VAL A 156 -13.21 4.65 -11.84
N THR A 157 -14.50 4.69 -12.18
CA THR A 157 -15.18 5.90 -12.67
C THR A 157 -15.84 6.68 -11.54
N GLU A 158 -16.25 7.92 -11.83
CA GLU A 158 -17.08 8.70 -10.91
C GLU A 158 -18.42 8.01 -10.64
N ASP A 159 -19.03 7.38 -11.65
CA ASP A 159 -20.30 6.66 -11.49
C ASP A 159 -20.19 5.50 -10.51
N HIS A 160 -19.12 4.71 -10.57
CA HIS A 160 -18.84 3.67 -9.57
C HIS A 160 -18.81 4.27 -8.17
N PHE A 161 -18.09 5.38 -7.99
CA PHE A 161 -17.99 6.06 -6.70
C PHE A 161 -19.36 6.58 -6.22
N ARG A 162 -20.12 7.26 -7.07
CA ARG A 162 -21.39 7.86 -6.72
C ARG A 162 -22.47 6.84 -6.34
N ARG A 163 -22.52 5.69 -7.03
CA ARG A 163 -23.44 4.60 -6.63
C ARG A 163 -23.15 4.13 -5.22
N LEU A 164 -21.88 3.88 -4.91
CA LEU A 164 -21.48 3.46 -3.57
C LEU A 164 -21.70 4.56 -2.52
N GLN A 165 -21.45 5.82 -2.86
CA GLN A 165 -21.69 6.96 -1.98
C GLN A 165 -23.17 7.10 -1.63
N THR A 166 -24.06 6.87 -2.59
CA THR A 166 -25.51 6.89 -2.36
C THR A 166 -25.95 5.77 -1.41
N LYS A 167 -25.33 4.58 -1.51
CA LYS A 167 -25.69 3.39 -0.72
C LYS A 167 -25.08 3.41 0.68
N HIS A 168 -23.83 3.85 0.83
CA HIS A 168 -23.04 3.72 2.06
C HIS A 168 -22.61 5.06 2.69
N GLY A 169 -22.90 6.18 2.04
CA GLY A 169 -22.40 7.49 2.45
C GLY A 169 -20.89 7.64 2.32
N ASP A 170 -20.38 8.82 2.61
CA ASP A 170 -18.95 9.14 2.49
C ASP A 170 -18.06 8.24 3.35
N SER A 171 -18.43 8.03 4.61
CA SER A 171 -17.66 7.19 5.53
C SER A 171 -17.59 5.73 5.10
N GLY A 172 -18.71 5.20 4.55
CA GLY A 172 -18.74 3.82 4.05
C GLY A 172 -17.85 3.63 2.83
N VAL A 173 -17.89 4.57 1.87
CA VAL A 173 -17.01 4.49 0.68
C VAL A 173 -15.53 4.64 1.07
N VAL A 174 -15.21 5.59 1.96
CA VAL A 174 -13.82 5.72 2.47
C VAL A 174 -13.38 4.43 3.15
N ALA A 175 -14.21 3.82 3.99
CA ALA A 175 -13.88 2.56 4.65
C ALA A 175 -13.66 1.41 3.66
N MET A 176 -14.45 1.31 2.56
CA MET A 176 -14.22 0.32 1.50
C MET A 176 -12.88 0.53 0.80
N VAL A 177 -12.56 1.77 0.45
CA VAL A 177 -11.28 2.10 -0.18
C VAL A 177 -10.11 1.77 0.74
N LEU A 178 -10.19 2.13 2.04
CA LEU A 178 -9.14 1.81 3.01
C LEU A 178 -8.97 0.30 3.22
N LEU A 179 -10.07 -0.45 3.23
CA LEU A 179 -10.02 -1.92 3.32
C LEU A 179 -9.35 -2.54 2.09
N ALA A 180 -9.73 -2.11 0.89
CA ALA A 180 -9.09 -2.59 -0.34
C ALA A 180 -7.61 -2.20 -0.40
N ALA A 181 -7.27 -0.99 0.03
CA ALA A 181 -5.90 -0.50 0.11
C ALA A 181 -5.07 -1.34 1.11
N TYR A 182 -5.62 -1.61 2.30
CA TYR A 182 -4.98 -2.47 3.29
C TYR A 182 -4.78 -3.90 2.76
N GLY A 183 -5.78 -4.47 2.10
CA GLY A 183 -5.66 -5.77 1.45
C GLY A 183 -4.52 -5.80 0.42
N ASN A 184 -4.41 -4.77 -0.41
CA ASN A 184 -3.33 -4.66 -1.39
C ASN A 184 -1.94 -4.51 -0.74
N PHE A 185 -1.83 -3.80 0.37
CA PHE A 185 -0.61 -3.73 1.20
C PHE A 185 -0.25 -5.10 1.78
N GLN A 186 -1.21 -5.73 2.48
CA GLN A 186 -0.98 -6.98 3.20
C GLN A 186 -0.65 -8.13 2.25
N ASP A 187 -1.35 -8.24 1.12
CA ASP A 187 -1.10 -9.29 0.15
C ASP A 187 0.32 -9.20 -0.45
N ARG A 188 0.85 -7.99 -0.70
CA ARG A 188 2.24 -7.81 -1.14
C ARG A 188 3.23 -8.20 -0.06
N LEU A 189 2.92 -7.88 1.20
CA LEU A 189 3.76 -8.29 2.33
C LEU A 189 3.85 -9.82 2.42
N LEU A 190 2.73 -10.50 2.29
CA LEU A 190 2.63 -11.97 2.37
C LEU A 190 3.31 -12.66 1.18
N LEU A 191 3.02 -12.19 -0.03
CA LEU A 191 3.58 -12.76 -1.27
C LEU A 191 5.07 -12.49 -1.40
N GLY A 192 5.53 -11.27 -1.16
CA GLY A 192 6.94 -10.90 -1.32
C GLY A 192 7.86 -11.56 -0.31
N LEU A 193 7.35 -11.90 0.89
CA LEU A 193 8.09 -12.70 1.87
C LEU A 193 7.82 -14.21 1.75
N ASN A 194 6.95 -14.64 0.85
CA ASN A 194 6.53 -16.03 0.65
C ASN A 194 6.11 -16.69 1.98
N LEU A 195 5.15 -16.07 2.69
CA LEU A 195 4.77 -16.51 4.02
C LEU A 195 3.72 -17.63 3.96
N PRO A 196 3.93 -18.76 4.66
CA PRO A 196 2.92 -19.79 4.82
C PRO A 196 1.83 -19.33 5.81
N ILE A 197 0.64 -19.92 5.69
CA ILE A 197 -0.41 -19.81 6.73
C ILE A 197 0.10 -20.49 8.00
N GLU A 198 -0.39 -20.05 9.15
CA GLU A 198 -0.10 -20.67 10.45
C GLU A 198 -0.47 -22.14 10.45
N SER A 199 0.31 -22.97 11.14
CA SER A 199 0.13 -24.43 11.17
C SER A 199 -1.27 -24.87 11.65
N ASN A 200 -1.91 -24.05 12.50
CA ASN A 200 -3.26 -24.28 13.01
C ASN A 200 -4.35 -23.52 12.22
N GLY A 201 -4.01 -22.99 11.03
CA GLY A 201 -4.90 -22.21 10.19
C GLY A 201 -5.02 -20.73 10.60
N PRO A 202 -5.92 -19.98 9.94
CA PRO A 202 -6.06 -18.55 10.12
C PRO A 202 -6.43 -18.13 11.54
N LEU A 203 -5.65 -17.26 12.15
CA LEU A 203 -5.87 -16.74 13.49
C LEU A 203 -7.08 -15.78 13.54
N PRO A 204 -7.82 -15.72 14.66
CA PRO A 204 -8.82 -14.69 14.87
C PRO A 204 -8.18 -13.29 14.92
N PRO A 205 -8.98 -12.21 14.79
CA PRO A 205 -8.48 -10.85 15.01
C PRO A 205 -7.88 -10.71 16.41
N LEU A 206 -6.64 -10.27 16.52
CA LEU A 206 -5.89 -10.24 17.78
C LEU A 206 -5.98 -8.86 18.44
N LYS A 207 -6.77 -8.76 19.51
CA LYS A 207 -6.86 -7.51 20.29
C LYS A 207 -5.67 -7.38 21.23
N ILE A 208 -4.61 -6.76 20.75
CA ILE A 208 -3.39 -6.49 21.51
C ILE A 208 -3.30 -4.99 21.79
N LYS A 209 -3.07 -4.61 23.03
CA LYS A 209 -2.84 -3.22 23.41
C LYS A 209 -1.40 -3.04 23.87
N PHE A 210 -0.60 -2.38 23.04
CA PHE A 210 0.76 -1.96 23.38
C PHE A 210 0.73 -0.61 24.11
N ALA A 211 1.83 -0.28 24.78
CA ALA A 211 2.00 1.05 25.37
C ALA A 211 2.01 2.13 24.26
N GLU A 212 1.30 3.24 24.47
CA GLU A 212 1.20 4.32 23.46
C GLU A 212 2.57 4.92 23.08
N THR A 213 3.50 4.93 24.03
CA THR A 213 4.88 5.37 23.83
C THR A 213 5.68 4.49 22.88
N ALA A 214 5.18 3.30 22.54
CA ALA A 214 5.81 2.42 21.55
C ALA A 214 5.76 2.98 20.13
N PHE A 215 4.80 3.87 19.84
CA PHE A 215 4.50 4.32 18.50
C PHE A 215 4.88 5.77 18.26
N GLN A 216 5.26 6.04 17.01
CA GLN A 216 5.56 7.37 16.53
C GLN A 216 4.28 8.09 16.08
N SER A 217 3.86 9.10 16.82
CA SER A 217 2.64 9.86 16.52
C SER A 217 2.87 11.09 15.64
N THR A 218 4.11 11.60 15.58
CA THR A 218 4.48 12.77 14.77
C THR A 218 5.20 12.35 13.48
N PRO A 219 5.10 13.15 12.41
CA PRO A 219 5.90 12.90 11.21
C PRO A 219 7.40 12.88 11.54
N VAL A 220 8.10 11.92 10.92
CA VAL A 220 9.56 11.80 11.02
C VAL A 220 10.11 12.11 9.64
N LEU A 221 11.14 12.95 9.61
CA LEU A 221 11.91 13.18 8.40
C LEU A 221 13.30 12.59 8.63
N PRO A 222 13.74 11.69 7.75
CA PRO A 222 15.09 11.19 7.81
C PRO A 222 16.10 12.32 7.61
N PRO A 223 17.30 12.19 8.15
CA PRO A 223 18.36 13.17 7.94
C PRO A 223 18.63 13.35 6.44
N LEU A 224 18.92 14.58 6.04
CA LEU A 224 19.38 14.85 4.68
C LEU A 224 20.70 14.11 4.46
N LYS A 225 20.74 13.31 3.39
CA LYS A 225 21.97 12.70 2.90
C LYS A 225 22.46 13.46 1.66
N GLU A 226 23.71 13.27 1.34
CA GLU A 226 24.26 13.72 0.06
C GLU A 226 23.49 13.05 -1.09
N VAL A 227 23.03 13.85 -2.04
CA VAL A 227 22.26 13.35 -3.20
C VAL A 227 23.21 12.54 -4.09
N PRO A 228 22.93 11.26 -4.36
CA PRO A 228 23.77 10.46 -5.24
C PRO A 228 23.85 11.12 -6.63
N GLN A 229 25.09 11.38 -7.08
CA GLN A 229 25.32 11.86 -8.45
C GLN A 229 25.12 10.72 -9.45
N PRO A 230 24.64 11.02 -10.66
CA PRO A 230 24.52 10.01 -11.72
C PRO A 230 25.89 9.38 -12.04
N ILE A 231 25.89 8.06 -12.24
CA ILE A 231 27.10 7.32 -12.61
C ILE A 231 27.33 7.47 -14.12
N GLU A 232 28.48 8.04 -14.49
CA GLU A 232 28.89 8.10 -15.89
C GLU A 232 29.45 6.76 -16.36
N GLY A 233 29.00 6.29 -17.54
CA GLY A 233 29.48 5.01 -18.11
C GLY A 233 29.01 3.77 -17.36
N GLY A 234 28.00 3.88 -16.52
CA GLY A 234 27.41 2.72 -15.82
C GLY A 234 26.79 1.72 -16.80
N GLN A 235 26.59 0.49 -16.33
CA GLN A 235 25.90 -0.56 -17.08
C GLN A 235 24.42 -0.61 -16.69
N ASN A 236 23.54 -0.70 -17.67
CA ASN A 236 22.12 -0.97 -17.43
C ASN A 236 21.92 -2.46 -17.17
N LEU A 237 21.50 -2.81 -15.97
CA LEU A 237 21.28 -4.20 -15.52
C LEU A 237 19.85 -4.70 -15.80
N ILE A 238 18.94 -3.80 -16.17
CA ILE A 238 17.53 -4.11 -16.25
C ILE A 238 17.13 -4.29 -17.71
N PRO A 239 16.46 -5.40 -18.07
CA PRO A 239 15.95 -5.60 -19.43
C PRO A 239 14.99 -4.47 -19.84
N ALA A 240 15.07 -4.10 -21.11
CA ALA A 240 14.14 -3.14 -21.69
C ALA A 240 12.69 -3.64 -21.56
N ASP A 241 11.80 -2.76 -21.18
CA ASP A 241 10.38 -3.00 -21.00
C ASP A 241 9.60 -2.04 -21.91
N ARG A 242 9.01 -2.57 -22.98
CA ARG A 242 8.27 -1.76 -23.96
C ARG A 242 7.07 -1.06 -23.33
N GLU A 243 6.34 -1.75 -22.47
CA GLU A 243 5.19 -1.16 -21.77
C GLU A 243 5.61 -0.01 -20.85
N TRP A 244 6.83 -0.09 -20.27
CA TRP A 244 7.38 0.95 -19.43
C TRP A 244 7.53 2.28 -20.16
N THR A 245 7.85 2.28 -21.43
CA THR A 245 8.08 3.49 -22.24
C THR A 245 6.90 3.92 -23.11
N GLU A 246 5.72 3.30 -22.98
CA GLU A 246 4.51 3.74 -23.70
C GLU A 246 4.09 5.17 -23.39
N LEU A 247 4.32 5.63 -22.15
CA LEU A 247 4.11 7.02 -21.77
C LEU A 247 5.46 7.72 -21.66
N SER A 248 5.62 8.80 -22.40
CA SER A 248 6.80 9.66 -22.30
C SER A 248 6.84 10.40 -20.96
N PHE A 249 8.01 10.90 -20.58
CA PHE A 249 8.17 11.73 -19.39
C PHE A 249 7.30 13.00 -19.44
N ASP A 250 7.26 13.67 -20.58
CA ASP A 250 6.44 14.88 -20.75
C ASP A 250 4.94 14.58 -20.62
N GLU A 251 4.48 13.42 -21.11
CA GLU A 251 3.11 12.98 -20.90
C GLU A 251 2.80 12.71 -19.43
N LEU A 252 3.75 12.15 -18.67
CA LEU A 252 3.59 11.98 -17.22
C LEU A 252 3.46 13.33 -16.51
N GLN A 253 4.31 14.30 -16.85
CA GLN A 253 4.26 15.64 -16.25
C GLN A 253 2.94 16.36 -16.59
N ARG A 254 2.45 16.23 -17.84
CA ARG A 254 1.15 16.77 -18.23
C ARG A 254 0.01 16.19 -17.39
N ARG A 255 0.04 14.89 -17.11
CA ARG A 255 -0.95 14.21 -16.25
C ARG A 255 -0.88 14.64 -14.79
N LEU A 256 0.29 15.03 -14.30
CA LEU A 256 0.42 15.62 -12.95
C LEU A 256 -0.32 16.96 -12.87
N GLU A 257 -0.17 17.82 -13.89
CA GLU A 257 -0.90 19.09 -13.94
C GLU A 257 -2.41 18.88 -14.03
N GLU A 258 -2.87 17.91 -14.80
CA GLU A 258 -4.28 17.55 -14.86
C GLU A 258 -4.79 17.05 -13.49
N GLN A 259 -3.96 16.30 -12.76
CA GLN A 259 -4.33 15.80 -11.41
C GLN A 259 -4.51 16.93 -10.39
N ARG A 260 -3.73 18.03 -10.50
CA ARG A 260 -3.87 19.24 -9.66
C ARG A 260 -5.17 19.99 -9.92
N ASN A 261 -5.74 19.83 -11.10
CA ASN A 261 -6.96 20.52 -11.51
C ASN A 261 -8.25 19.67 -11.36
N LYS A 262 -8.14 18.44 -10.84
CA LYS A 262 -9.31 17.59 -10.58
C LYS A 262 -10.14 18.12 -9.42
N SER A 263 -11.46 18.00 -9.55
CA SER A 263 -12.39 18.23 -8.45
C SER A 263 -12.49 16.98 -7.57
N PRO A 264 -12.52 17.13 -6.24
CA PRO A 264 -12.72 15.99 -5.34
C PRO A 264 -14.14 15.43 -5.47
N LEU A 265 -14.27 14.09 -5.42
CA LEU A 265 -15.58 13.42 -5.40
C LEU A 265 -16.19 13.38 -3.99
N ILE A 266 -15.36 13.56 -2.98
CA ILE A 266 -15.75 13.63 -1.57
C ILE A 266 -15.33 14.99 -1.00
N PRO A 267 -16.15 15.63 -0.16
CA PRO A 267 -15.76 16.90 0.47
C PRO A 267 -14.46 16.75 1.26
N ILE A 268 -13.47 17.62 1.00
CA ILE A 268 -12.22 17.65 1.76
C ILE A 268 -12.46 18.44 3.04
N PRO A 269 -12.38 17.82 4.23
CA PRO A 269 -12.65 18.50 5.48
C PRO A 269 -11.50 19.45 5.82
N ARG A 270 -11.81 20.53 6.56
CA ARG A 270 -10.79 21.44 7.09
C ARG A 270 -10.12 20.82 8.30
N TRP A 271 -8.88 21.22 8.56
CA TRP A 271 -8.08 20.71 9.68
C TRP A 271 -8.79 20.79 11.03
N GLU A 272 -9.53 21.85 11.30
CA GLU A 272 -10.26 22.06 12.56
C GLU A 272 -11.28 20.93 12.80
N GLN A 273 -11.96 20.48 11.76
CA GLN A 273 -12.93 19.37 11.82
C GLN A 273 -12.23 18.01 11.99
N VAL A 274 -11.10 17.83 11.33
CA VAL A 274 -10.30 16.60 11.43
C VAL A 274 -9.69 16.45 12.80
N ARG A 275 -9.11 17.54 13.33
CA ARG A 275 -8.42 17.59 14.61
C ARG A 275 -9.28 17.06 15.76
N GLU A 276 -10.58 17.34 15.76
CA GLU A 276 -11.51 16.89 16.80
C GLU A 276 -11.64 15.37 16.88
N LYS A 277 -11.43 14.68 15.75
CA LYS A 277 -11.54 13.22 15.66
C LYS A 277 -10.24 12.48 15.93
N LEU A 278 -9.12 13.20 16.08
CA LEU A 278 -7.80 12.60 16.26
C LEU A 278 -7.48 12.36 17.74
N PRO A 279 -6.63 11.35 18.04
CA PRO A 279 -5.99 11.23 19.35
C PRO A 279 -5.19 12.50 19.69
N GLU A 280 -5.10 12.84 20.97
CA GLU A 280 -4.49 14.09 21.45
C GLU A 280 -3.06 14.28 20.92
N GLN A 281 -2.25 13.22 20.93
CA GLN A 281 -0.86 13.25 20.47
C GLN A 281 -0.70 13.57 18.97
N MET A 282 -1.79 13.49 18.18
CA MET A 282 -1.79 13.84 16.75
C MET A 282 -2.38 15.23 16.46
N ARG A 283 -2.97 15.92 17.45
CA ARG A 283 -3.67 17.20 17.27
C ARG A 283 -2.75 18.40 17.17
N SER A 284 -1.49 18.27 17.56
CA SER A 284 -0.55 19.38 17.68
C SER A 284 0.00 19.92 16.36
N ARG A 285 -0.12 19.16 15.26
CA ARG A 285 0.46 19.51 13.96
C ARG A 285 -0.60 19.48 12.86
N PRO A 286 -1.00 20.66 12.36
CA PRO A 286 -1.88 20.75 11.19
C PRO A 286 -1.27 20.03 9.99
N THR A 287 -2.15 19.46 9.15
CA THR A 287 -1.78 18.89 7.85
C THR A 287 -2.66 19.49 6.76
N ARG A 288 -2.08 19.64 5.57
CA ARG A 288 -2.79 20.00 4.34
C ARG A 288 -2.86 18.82 3.35
N ILE A 289 -2.29 17.69 3.73
CA ILE A 289 -2.27 16.49 2.90
C ILE A 289 -3.69 15.95 2.77
N VAL A 290 -4.24 15.97 1.56
CA VAL A 290 -5.65 15.66 1.29
C VAL A 290 -6.04 14.26 1.75
N TRP A 291 -5.23 13.22 1.49
CA TRP A 291 -5.56 11.86 1.92
C TRP A 291 -5.60 11.71 3.45
N ASN A 292 -4.77 12.45 4.19
CA ASN A 292 -4.83 12.49 5.66
C ASN A 292 -6.15 13.13 6.13
N LEU A 293 -6.49 14.28 5.56
CA LEU A 293 -7.72 14.99 5.93
C LEU A 293 -8.94 14.11 5.69
N VAL A 294 -9.04 13.48 4.53
CA VAL A 294 -10.18 12.63 4.18
C VAL A 294 -10.20 11.35 5.03
N GLY A 295 -9.09 10.60 5.11
CA GLY A 295 -9.03 9.37 5.87
C GLY A 295 -9.31 9.58 7.36
N TRP A 296 -8.66 10.57 7.97
CA TRP A 296 -8.82 10.85 9.41
C TRP A 296 -10.19 11.40 9.78
N TYR A 297 -10.88 12.04 8.85
CA TYR A 297 -12.22 12.56 9.09
C TYR A 297 -13.32 11.51 8.94
N TYR A 298 -13.30 10.76 7.81
CA TYR A 298 -14.38 9.84 7.47
C TYR A 298 -14.23 8.44 8.05
N ALA A 299 -12.98 7.97 8.29
CA ALA A 299 -12.69 6.67 8.86
C ALA A 299 -11.46 6.71 9.79
N PRO A 300 -11.51 7.47 10.90
CA PRO A 300 -10.37 7.64 11.80
C PRO A 300 -9.87 6.31 12.39
N ASP A 301 -10.78 5.39 12.74
CA ASP A 301 -10.44 4.10 13.34
C ASP A 301 -9.58 3.20 12.43
N LEU A 302 -9.62 3.42 11.11
CA LEU A 302 -8.82 2.69 10.13
C LEU A 302 -7.56 3.45 9.72
N SER A 303 -7.66 4.77 9.56
CA SER A 303 -6.59 5.60 8.99
C SER A 303 -5.58 6.10 10.03
N VAL A 304 -5.98 6.28 11.29
CA VAL A 304 -5.05 6.65 12.39
C VAL A 304 -4.06 5.52 12.66
N PRO A 305 -4.47 4.25 12.86
CA PRO A 305 -3.53 3.14 13.01
C PRO A 305 -2.57 2.99 11.82
N TRP A 306 -3.05 3.22 10.58
CA TRP A 306 -2.20 3.26 9.40
C TRP A 306 -1.11 4.33 9.50
N SER A 307 -1.48 5.53 9.90
CA SER A 307 -0.54 6.64 10.05
C SER A 307 0.51 6.37 11.14
N LEU A 308 0.10 5.77 12.25
CA LEU A 308 1.01 5.36 13.32
C LEU A 308 1.98 4.27 12.83
N THR A 309 1.49 3.28 12.09
CA THR A 309 2.32 2.20 11.53
C THR A 309 3.41 2.78 10.61
N THR A 310 3.04 3.64 9.66
CA THR A 310 4.00 4.25 8.73
C THR A 310 5.02 5.13 9.43
N ARG A 311 4.58 5.98 10.36
CA ARG A 311 5.48 6.87 11.12
C ARG A 311 6.42 6.09 12.03
N THR A 312 5.92 5.00 12.62
CA THR A 312 6.73 4.11 13.46
C THR A 312 7.83 3.43 12.63
N MET A 313 7.51 2.95 11.43
CA MET A 313 8.49 2.37 10.51
C MET A 313 9.60 3.37 10.19
N TRP A 314 9.27 4.62 9.85
CA TRP A 314 10.26 5.64 9.58
C TRP A 314 11.14 5.99 10.79
N ALA A 315 10.54 6.04 11.99
CA ALA A 315 11.30 6.29 13.21
C ALA A 315 12.20 5.11 13.62
N GLU A 316 11.81 3.90 13.25
CA GLU A 316 12.54 2.68 13.60
C GLU A 316 13.68 2.36 12.63
N ALA A 317 13.44 2.54 11.34
CA ALA A 317 14.38 2.16 10.29
C ALA A 317 15.25 3.32 9.78
N THR A 318 14.77 4.55 9.88
CA THR A 318 15.44 5.76 9.32
C THR A 318 15.95 5.56 7.88
N PRO A 319 15.08 5.16 6.95
CA PRO A 319 15.49 4.79 5.61
C PRO A 319 15.98 5.99 4.79
N ASP A 320 16.68 5.71 3.68
CA ASP A 320 17.09 6.74 2.72
C ASP A 320 15.87 7.29 1.97
N ARG A 321 15.57 8.58 2.21
CA ARG A 321 14.38 9.19 1.65
C ARG A 321 14.42 9.33 0.13
N VAL A 322 15.60 9.62 -0.44
CA VAL A 322 15.73 9.74 -1.92
C VAL A 322 15.47 8.40 -2.57
N LEU A 323 16.02 7.32 -2.02
CA LEU A 323 15.77 5.97 -2.51
C LEU A 323 14.29 5.59 -2.37
N GLU A 324 13.69 5.78 -1.18
CA GLU A 324 12.29 5.43 -0.93
C GLU A 324 11.32 6.12 -1.88
N GLU A 325 11.47 7.44 -2.06
CA GLU A 325 10.57 8.20 -2.94
C GLU A 325 10.80 7.87 -4.42
N SER A 326 12.03 7.53 -4.80
CA SER A 326 12.33 7.03 -6.15
C SER A 326 11.69 5.66 -6.41
N LEU A 327 11.76 4.75 -5.44
CA LEU A 327 11.08 3.46 -5.49
C LEU A 327 9.57 3.62 -5.57
N PHE A 328 9.00 4.53 -4.78
CA PHE A 328 7.57 4.79 -4.82
C PHE A 328 7.17 5.48 -6.14
N TRP A 329 8.00 6.36 -6.69
CA TRP A 329 7.78 6.94 -8.01
C TRP A 329 7.70 5.85 -9.10
N VAL A 330 8.60 4.85 -9.08
CA VAL A 330 8.55 3.67 -9.96
C VAL A 330 7.23 2.92 -9.82
N GLN A 331 6.74 2.69 -8.59
CA GLN A 331 5.46 2.04 -8.36
C GLN A 331 4.28 2.86 -8.92
N THR A 332 4.27 4.17 -8.65
CA THR A 332 3.19 5.05 -9.13
C THR A 332 3.14 5.10 -10.65
N ARG A 333 4.30 5.06 -11.30
CA ARG A 333 4.43 4.93 -12.76
C ARG A 333 3.83 3.62 -13.25
N ALA A 334 4.16 2.50 -12.59
CA ALA A 334 3.70 1.16 -12.98
C ALA A 334 2.17 1.02 -12.96
N ILE A 335 1.49 1.72 -12.04
CA ILE A 335 0.02 1.66 -11.88
C ILE A 335 -0.70 2.94 -12.31
N ARG A 336 0.04 3.91 -12.87
CA ARG A 336 -0.49 5.17 -13.40
C ARG A 336 -1.21 6.03 -12.35
N CYS A 337 -0.73 6.02 -11.08
CA CYS A 337 -1.26 6.85 -10.01
C CYS A 337 -0.60 8.24 -9.99
N ASN A 338 -1.22 9.23 -10.64
CA ASN A 338 -0.65 10.56 -10.79
C ASN A 338 -0.59 11.33 -9.45
N TYR A 339 -1.59 11.18 -8.57
CA TYR A 339 -1.57 11.81 -7.25
C TYR A 339 -0.31 11.42 -6.44
N CYS A 340 -0.07 10.12 -6.33
CA CYS A 340 1.09 9.63 -5.59
C CYS A 340 2.42 9.98 -6.27
N MET A 341 2.46 10.01 -7.61
CA MET A 341 3.64 10.45 -8.36
C MET A 341 4.01 11.90 -8.01
N GLY A 342 3.03 12.81 -7.97
CA GLY A 342 3.26 14.19 -7.55
C GLY A 342 3.75 14.30 -6.10
N HIS A 343 3.24 13.46 -5.20
CA HIS A 343 3.74 13.40 -3.82
C HIS A 343 5.19 12.91 -3.74
N CYS A 344 5.60 11.94 -4.58
CA CYS A 344 7.01 11.53 -4.63
C CYS A 344 7.91 12.70 -5.02
N GLU A 345 7.53 13.50 -6.03
CA GLU A 345 8.31 14.68 -6.45
C GLU A 345 8.38 15.73 -5.33
N MET A 346 7.26 16.02 -4.64
CA MET A 346 7.25 16.91 -3.47
C MET A 346 8.14 16.40 -2.33
N LEU A 347 8.18 15.09 -2.11
CA LEU A 347 8.98 14.49 -1.04
C LEU A 347 10.46 14.36 -1.41
N LEU A 348 10.80 14.24 -2.68
CA LEU A 348 12.18 14.37 -3.16
C LEU A 348 12.72 15.79 -2.91
N GLU A 349 11.88 16.83 -3.08
CA GLU A 349 12.26 18.21 -2.70
C GLU A 349 12.51 18.31 -1.19
N VAL A 350 11.65 17.71 -0.36
CA VAL A 350 11.85 17.66 1.09
C VAL A 350 13.12 16.89 1.47
N ALA A 351 13.47 15.86 0.71
CA ALA A 351 14.72 15.10 0.86
C ALA A 351 15.97 15.90 0.47
N GLY A 352 15.81 17.08 -0.14
CA GLY A 352 16.89 18.03 -0.40
C GLY A 352 17.28 18.17 -1.87
N LEU A 353 16.58 17.51 -2.79
CA LEU A 353 16.77 17.71 -4.23
C LEU A 353 16.17 19.05 -4.66
N ASP A 354 16.84 19.73 -5.56
CA ASP A 354 16.25 20.85 -6.29
C ASP A 354 15.41 20.38 -7.51
N ASP A 355 14.68 21.29 -8.14
CA ASP A 355 13.79 20.98 -9.26
C ASP A 355 14.52 20.33 -10.44
N SER A 356 15.77 20.74 -10.71
CA SER A 356 16.59 20.17 -11.79
C SER A 356 16.97 18.73 -11.47
N GLN A 357 17.37 18.45 -10.23
CA GLN A 357 17.74 17.12 -9.76
C GLN A 357 16.52 16.19 -9.73
N ILE A 358 15.36 16.68 -9.29
CA ILE A 358 14.11 15.93 -9.34
C ILE A 358 13.75 15.57 -10.76
N ARG A 359 13.78 16.54 -11.67
CA ARG A 359 13.46 16.32 -13.09
C ARG A 359 14.44 15.35 -13.76
N ASP A 360 15.75 15.49 -13.54
CA ASP A 360 16.76 14.56 -14.07
C ASP A 360 16.49 13.14 -13.55
N ARG A 361 16.34 12.97 -12.24
CA ARG A 361 16.12 11.66 -11.62
C ARG A 361 14.85 10.99 -12.13
N THR A 362 13.73 11.70 -12.14
CA THR A 362 12.43 11.14 -12.55
C THR A 362 12.35 10.89 -14.05
N SER A 363 13.02 11.69 -14.89
CA SER A 363 13.12 11.44 -16.31
C SER A 363 13.92 10.18 -16.64
N ARG A 364 15.01 9.91 -15.91
CA ARG A 364 15.78 8.65 -16.02
C ARG A 364 14.94 7.47 -15.58
N LEU A 365 14.21 7.57 -14.46
CA LEU A 365 13.31 6.51 -13.99
C LEU A 365 12.17 6.24 -14.98
N ALA A 366 11.73 7.25 -15.74
CA ALA A 366 10.71 7.07 -16.77
C ALA A 366 11.20 6.29 -18.00
N GLY A 367 12.50 6.27 -18.25
CA GLY A 367 13.13 5.54 -19.36
C GLY A 367 13.42 4.07 -19.07
N ASN A 368 13.99 3.38 -20.06
CA ASN A 368 14.47 2.00 -19.94
C ASN A 368 15.96 1.91 -19.60
N ASP A 369 16.67 3.02 -19.62
CA ASP A 369 18.09 3.06 -19.28
C ASP A 369 18.27 3.60 -17.85
N TRP A 370 18.60 2.69 -16.94
CA TRP A 370 18.90 2.99 -15.55
C TRP A 370 20.39 2.92 -15.22
N SER A 371 21.27 2.89 -16.24
CA SER A 371 22.72 2.81 -16.06
C SER A 371 23.32 3.94 -15.21
N GLY A 372 22.66 5.11 -15.18
CA GLY A 372 23.05 6.22 -14.32
C GLY A 372 22.78 6.03 -12.81
N PHE A 373 22.10 4.95 -12.41
CA PHE A 373 21.87 4.61 -10.99
C PHE A 373 22.81 3.51 -10.51
N PRO A 374 23.15 3.50 -9.20
CA PRO A 374 23.92 2.40 -8.60
C PRO A 374 23.26 1.04 -8.87
N PRO A 375 24.04 -0.03 -9.07
CA PRO A 375 23.52 -1.37 -9.33
C PRO A 375 22.49 -1.86 -8.30
N ALA A 376 22.67 -1.54 -7.02
CA ALA A 376 21.71 -1.85 -5.96
C ALA A 376 20.36 -1.13 -6.16
N GLU A 377 20.40 0.17 -6.53
CA GLU A 377 19.18 0.93 -6.82
C GLU A 377 18.45 0.37 -8.06
N GLN A 378 19.18 0.03 -9.13
CA GLN A 378 18.59 -0.57 -10.33
C GLN A 378 17.81 -1.86 -9.99
N ARG A 379 18.43 -2.76 -9.19
CA ARG A 379 17.76 -3.99 -8.73
C ARG A 379 16.54 -3.69 -7.87
N ALA A 380 16.63 -2.72 -6.98
CA ALA A 380 15.50 -2.30 -6.14
C ALA A 380 14.35 -1.70 -6.97
N TYR A 381 14.63 -0.92 -8.01
CA TYR A 381 13.60 -0.40 -8.95
C TYR A 381 12.93 -1.52 -9.75
N ALA A 382 13.71 -2.49 -10.23
CA ALA A 382 13.16 -3.67 -10.90
C ALA A 382 12.26 -4.48 -9.96
N TYR A 383 12.70 -4.70 -8.72
CA TYR A 383 11.91 -5.33 -7.68
C TYR A 383 10.61 -4.58 -7.39
N ALA A 384 10.67 -3.25 -7.24
CA ALA A 384 9.51 -2.38 -7.03
C ALA A 384 8.49 -2.52 -8.17
N ARG A 385 8.95 -2.52 -9.42
CA ARG A 385 8.12 -2.69 -10.61
C ARG A 385 7.43 -4.05 -10.62
N LYS A 386 8.16 -5.14 -10.33
CA LYS A 386 7.65 -6.51 -10.29
C LYS A 386 6.66 -6.70 -9.13
N LEU A 387 6.99 -6.27 -7.90
CA LEU A 387 6.09 -6.30 -6.75
C LEU A 387 4.76 -5.58 -7.02
N THR A 388 4.81 -4.54 -7.83
CA THR A 388 3.63 -3.75 -8.19
C THR A 388 2.74 -4.47 -9.18
N ARG A 389 3.31 -5.03 -10.25
CA ARG A 389 2.57 -5.63 -11.39
C ARG A 389 2.21 -7.09 -11.17
N THR A 390 3.17 -7.89 -10.73
CA THR A 390 3.06 -9.36 -10.63
C THR A 390 3.62 -9.88 -9.31
N PRO A 391 3.05 -9.47 -8.13
CA PRO A 391 3.60 -9.84 -6.83
C PRO A 391 3.70 -11.36 -6.61
N TRP A 392 2.84 -12.13 -7.27
CA TRP A 392 2.83 -13.60 -7.22
C TRP A 392 3.98 -14.28 -7.99
N GLU A 393 4.75 -13.52 -8.77
CA GLU A 393 5.94 -14.00 -9.49
C GLU A 393 7.25 -13.67 -8.75
N LEU A 394 7.17 -12.98 -7.60
CA LEU A 394 8.34 -12.68 -6.79
C LEU A 394 8.95 -13.97 -6.24
N THR A 395 10.27 -14.00 -6.22
CA THR A 395 11.03 -15.09 -5.62
C THR A 395 11.68 -14.66 -4.31
N THR A 396 11.94 -15.61 -3.43
CA THR A 396 12.66 -15.34 -2.18
C THR A 396 14.07 -14.82 -2.43
N ASP A 397 14.70 -15.21 -3.55
CA ASP A 397 16.06 -14.79 -3.90
C ASP A 397 16.11 -13.31 -4.33
N GLU A 398 15.04 -12.80 -4.95
CA GLU A 398 14.92 -11.36 -5.25
C GLU A 398 14.89 -10.52 -3.96
N TYR A 399 14.16 -10.97 -2.93
CA TYR A 399 14.19 -10.30 -1.63
C TYR A 399 15.57 -10.42 -0.95
N LYS A 400 16.18 -11.62 -0.97
CA LYS A 400 17.53 -11.82 -0.42
C LYS A 400 18.57 -10.93 -1.10
N THR A 401 18.40 -10.66 -2.39
CA THR A 401 19.27 -9.71 -3.11
C THR A 401 19.15 -8.30 -2.52
N LEU A 402 17.93 -7.83 -2.17
CA LEU A 402 17.79 -6.56 -1.45
C LEU A 402 18.49 -6.60 -0.08
N ALA A 403 18.43 -7.73 0.63
CA ALA A 403 19.11 -7.87 1.93
C ALA A 403 20.65 -7.83 1.79
N VAL A 404 21.19 -8.40 0.72
CA VAL A 404 22.62 -8.28 0.40
C VAL A 404 23.01 -6.84 0.05
N ASP A 405 22.17 -6.14 -0.72
CA ASP A 405 22.46 -4.78 -1.19
C ASP A 405 22.34 -3.72 -0.08
N PHE A 406 21.38 -3.85 0.84
CA PHE A 406 21.04 -2.80 1.81
C PHE A 406 21.20 -3.23 3.28
N GLY A 407 21.45 -4.51 3.56
CA GLY A 407 21.40 -5.11 4.89
C GLY A 407 19.96 -5.44 5.33
N ASP A 408 19.79 -6.42 6.20
CA ASP A 408 18.49 -7.01 6.56
C ASP A 408 17.45 -5.98 7.02
N LYS A 409 17.83 -5.08 7.91
CA LYS A 409 16.90 -4.06 8.44
C LYS A 409 16.45 -3.08 7.38
N GLN A 410 17.37 -2.58 6.54
CA GLN A 410 17.01 -1.63 5.48
C GLN A 410 16.25 -2.32 4.35
N ALA A 411 16.56 -3.57 4.03
CA ALA A 411 15.80 -4.37 3.07
C ALA A 411 14.35 -4.56 3.55
N MET A 412 14.14 -4.89 4.82
CA MET A 412 12.79 -5.01 5.39
C MET A 412 12.05 -3.66 5.38
N ALA A 413 12.73 -2.56 5.70
CA ALA A 413 12.14 -1.23 5.65
C ALA A 413 11.76 -0.82 4.22
N THR A 414 12.65 -1.02 3.26
CA THR A 414 12.44 -0.77 1.83
C THR A 414 11.28 -1.61 1.30
N PHE A 415 11.25 -2.89 1.63
CA PHE A 415 10.17 -3.79 1.24
C PHE A 415 8.82 -3.37 1.84
N PHE A 416 8.80 -3.04 3.15
CA PHE A 416 7.60 -2.51 3.80
C PHE A 416 7.12 -1.21 3.15
N TRP A 417 8.06 -0.32 2.79
CA TRP A 417 7.76 0.91 2.08
C TRP A 417 7.10 0.66 0.72
N LEU A 418 7.62 -0.31 -0.03
CA LEU A 418 7.03 -0.72 -1.30
C LEU A 418 5.61 -1.30 -1.12
N CYS A 419 5.39 -2.14 -0.12
CA CYS A 419 4.03 -2.62 0.20
C CYS A 419 3.10 -1.44 0.57
N ARG A 420 3.60 -0.47 1.37
CA ARG A 420 2.87 0.76 1.71
C ARG A 420 2.50 1.58 0.47
N GLY A 421 3.35 1.63 -0.53
CA GLY A 421 3.07 2.32 -1.78
C GLY A 421 1.78 1.83 -2.44
N LEU A 422 1.51 0.54 -2.38
CA LEU A 422 0.28 -0.06 -2.93
C LEU A 422 -0.98 0.33 -2.13
N TYR A 423 -0.87 0.56 -0.82
CA TYR A 423 -1.95 1.15 -0.04
C TYR A 423 -2.25 2.57 -0.52
N MET A 424 -1.22 3.42 -0.59
CA MET A 424 -1.38 4.85 -0.89
C MET A 424 -2.00 5.08 -2.26
N THR A 425 -1.56 4.32 -3.26
CA THR A 425 -2.10 4.43 -4.63
C THR A 425 -3.57 4.04 -4.71
N ARG A 426 -4.01 3.02 -3.95
CA ARG A 426 -5.44 2.62 -3.91
C ARG A 426 -6.29 3.66 -3.18
N VAL A 427 -5.76 4.27 -2.11
CA VAL A 427 -6.48 5.36 -1.41
C VAL A 427 -6.70 6.55 -2.35
N SER A 428 -5.65 7.02 -3.01
CA SER A 428 -5.76 8.21 -3.87
C SER A 428 -6.60 7.97 -5.14
N ASP A 429 -6.43 6.82 -5.78
CA ASP A 429 -7.20 6.49 -6.99
C ASP A 429 -8.65 6.10 -6.67
N GLY A 430 -8.89 5.40 -5.57
CA GLY A 430 -10.24 5.03 -5.14
C GLY A 430 -11.08 6.21 -4.70
N LEU A 431 -10.47 7.22 -4.07
CA LEU A 431 -11.13 8.45 -3.65
C LEU A 431 -11.06 9.57 -4.68
N LYS A 432 -10.37 9.35 -5.83
CA LYS A 432 -10.16 10.35 -6.89
C LYS A 432 -9.62 11.68 -6.35
N LEU A 433 -8.63 11.60 -5.45
CA LEU A 433 -8.10 12.78 -4.76
C LEU A 433 -7.43 13.75 -5.74
N PRO A 434 -7.70 15.06 -5.65
CA PRO A 434 -6.94 16.08 -6.38
C PRO A 434 -5.54 16.22 -5.75
N LEU A 435 -4.51 16.35 -6.61
CA LEU A 435 -3.16 16.63 -6.14
C LEU A 435 -3.07 18.07 -5.64
N GLU A 436 -2.42 18.27 -4.52
CA GLU A 436 -2.18 19.61 -3.95
C GLU A 436 -1.36 20.47 -4.92
N LYS A 437 -1.69 21.77 -5.00
CA LYS A 437 -1.04 22.73 -5.89
C LYS A 437 0.35 23.13 -5.41
N GLU A 438 0.55 23.11 -4.10
CA GLU A 438 1.80 23.46 -3.43
C GLU A 438 2.41 22.24 -2.75
N ASN A 439 3.70 22.28 -2.45
CA ASN A 439 4.34 21.25 -1.65
C ASN A 439 3.84 21.28 -0.21
N VAL A 440 2.90 20.41 0.11
CA VAL A 440 2.27 20.30 1.44
C VAL A 440 3.17 19.65 2.50
N PHE A 441 4.31 19.12 2.10
CA PHE A 441 5.32 18.54 2.98
C PHE A 441 6.41 19.56 3.38
N GLY A 442 6.42 20.76 2.79
CA GLY A 442 7.40 21.80 3.07
C GLY A 442 7.44 22.23 4.54
N ASP A 443 6.30 22.18 5.22
CA ASP A 443 6.21 22.49 6.66
C ASP A 443 7.03 21.53 7.51
N TYR A 444 7.23 20.30 7.07
CA TYR A 444 8.10 19.31 7.72
C TYR A 444 9.58 19.65 7.59
N ARG A 445 10.01 20.23 6.45
CA ARG A 445 11.39 20.68 6.21
C ARG A 445 11.78 21.81 7.17
N ASN A 446 10.87 22.76 7.42
CA ASN A 446 11.11 23.87 8.35
C ASN A 446 11.20 23.40 9.81
N ALA A 447 10.49 22.35 10.18
CA ALA A 447 10.56 21.79 11.54
C ALA A 447 11.89 21.09 11.84
N ILE A 448 12.62 20.60 10.83
CA ILE A 448 13.95 19.98 11.00
C ILE A 448 15.05 21.05 11.11
N ARG A 449 14.90 22.17 10.38
CA ARG A 449 15.92 23.25 10.32
C ARG A 449 15.95 24.14 11.54
N LYS A 450 14.95 24.12 12.42
CA LYS A 450 15.01 24.81 13.70
C LYS A 450 15.82 23.96 14.68
N PRO A 451 16.99 24.44 15.16
CA PRO A 451 17.66 23.83 16.30
C PRO A 451 16.64 23.75 17.45
N LYS A 452 16.67 22.69 18.21
CA LYS A 452 15.99 22.66 19.49
C LYS A 452 16.70 23.73 20.37
N GLU A 453 16.04 24.86 20.59
CA GLU A 453 16.40 25.77 21.67
C GLU A 453 16.26 25.07 23.02
#